data_a8dcd073e1c027131e400ea0870bcb75
#
_entry.id   a8dcd073e1c027131e400ea0870bcb75
#
_cell.length_a   1.000
_cell.length_b   1.000
_cell.length_c   1.000
_cell.angle_alpha   90.00
_cell.angle_beta   90.00
_cell.angle_gamma   90.00
#
_symmetry.space_group_name_H-M   'P 1'
#
loop_
_entity.id
_entity.type
_entity.pdbx_description
1 polymer ?
#
loop_
_entity_poly.entity_id
_entity_poly.type
_entity_poly.pdbx_seq_one_letter_code
_entity_poly.pdbx_strand_id
1 'polypeptide(L)'
;MSKEIVLVASGDLRLAANQTCWAAQVEMEEKLSAAFAVYGYTIKRAHAYDPVKKHGLIDSQKMGMEIFRNIDPHAKIIVAESLD
;
A
#
# COMPACT_ATOMS: atom_id res chain seq x y z
N MET A 1 -5.23 14.93 17.81
CA MET A 1 -4.19 14.01 17.32
C MET A 1 -4.69 13.25 16.11
N SER A 2 -3.91 13.22 15.07
CA SER A 2 -4.28 12.43 13.88
C SER A 2 -4.16 10.94 14.19
N LYS A 3 -5.14 10.17 13.73
CA LYS A 3 -5.12 8.72 13.83
C LYS A 3 -4.46 8.16 12.57
N GLU A 4 -3.51 7.27 12.75
CA GLU A 4 -2.76 6.67 11.64
C GLU A 4 -3.36 5.34 11.21
N ILE A 5 -3.47 5.16 9.91
CA ILE A 5 -3.88 3.90 9.29
C ILE A 5 -2.75 3.46 8.37
N VAL A 6 -2.31 2.22 8.51
CA VAL A 6 -1.23 1.66 7.69
C VAL A 6 -1.84 1.02 6.45
N LEU A 7 -1.35 1.44 5.27
CA LEU A 7 -1.79 0.89 4.00
C LEU A 7 -0.81 -0.17 3.52
N VAL A 8 -1.32 -1.36 3.29
CA VAL A 8 -0.57 -2.47 2.70
C VAL A 8 -1.08 -2.67 1.28
N ALA A 9 -0.23 -2.44 0.30
CA ALA A 9 -0.61 -2.55 -1.11
C ALA A 9 -0.10 -3.86 -1.70
N SER A 10 -1.02 -4.79 -1.92
CA SER A 10 -0.71 -6.10 -2.48
C SER A 10 -0.83 -6.09 -4.00
N GLY A 11 0.15 -6.64 -4.68
CA GLY A 11 0.18 -6.70 -6.14
C GLY A 11 0.25 -8.13 -6.67
N ASP A 12 0.60 -8.21 -7.95
CA ASP A 12 0.75 -9.46 -8.66
C ASP A 12 2.21 -9.95 -8.55
N LEU A 13 2.45 -11.23 -8.75
CA LEU A 13 3.80 -11.77 -8.83
C LEU A 13 4.51 -11.36 -10.12
N ARG A 14 3.75 -10.95 -11.13
CA ARG A 14 4.30 -10.52 -12.42
C ARG A 14 4.67 -9.03 -12.36
N LEU A 15 5.92 -8.74 -12.66
CA LEU A 15 6.44 -7.38 -12.63
C LEU A 15 5.69 -6.44 -13.58
N ALA A 16 5.45 -6.90 -14.82
CA ALA A 16 4.77 -6.07 -15.82
C ALA A 16 3.35 -5.69 -15.39
N ALA A 17 2.63 -6.61 -14.75
CA ALA A 17 1.29 -6.33 -14.25
C ALA A 17 1.31 -5.23 -13.20
N ASN A 18 2.26 -5.29 -12.25
CA ASN A 18 2.40 -4.27 -11.21
C ASN A 18 2.75 -2.90 -11.78
N GLN A 19 3.64 -2.87 -12.78
CA GLN A 19 4.02 -1.61 -13.44
C GLN A 19 2.83 -1.00 -14.18
N THR A 20 2.03 -1.83 -14.84
CA THR A 20 0.85 -1.37 -15.57
C THR A 20 -0.19 -0.78 -14.64
N CYS A 21 -0.39 -1.37 -13.47
CA CYS A 21 -1.39 -0.93 -12.50
C CYS A 21 -0.92 0.23 -11.62
N TRP A 22 0.37 0.54 -11.62
CA TRP A 22 0.92 1.46 -10.63
C TRP A 22 0.31 2.86 -10.68
N ALA A 23 0.09 3.42 -11.86
CA ALA A 23 -0.49 4.76 -11.97
C ALA A 23 -1.90 4.82 -11.37
N ALA A 24 -2.72 3.80 -11.63
CA ALA A 24 -4.05 3.70 -11.06
C ALA A 24 -4.01 3.51 -9.54
N GLN A 25 -3.02 2.75 -9.06
CA GLN A 25 -2.80 2.55 -7.62
C GLN A 25 -2.49 3.87 -6.92
N VAL A 26 -1.59 4.67 -7.49
CA VAL A 26 -1.23 5.98 -6.93
C VAL A 26 -2.45 6.88 -6.84
N GLU A 27 -3.24 6.95 -7.90
CA GLU A 27 -4.44 7.77 -7.93
C GLU A 27 -5.45 7.31 -6.87
N MET A 28 -5.64 6.00 -6.72
CA MET A 28 -6.54 5.44 -5.72
C MET A 28 -6.06 5.78 -4.30
N GLU A 29 -4.75 5.66 -4.04
CA GLU A 29 -4.19 5.99 -2.73
C GLU A 29 -4.35 7.46 -2.38
N GLU A 30 -4.19 8.35 -3.36
CA GLU A 30 -4.41 9.78 -3.14
C GLU A 30 -5.86 10.09 -2.78
N LYS A 31 -6.81 9.49 -3.48
CA LYS A 31 -8.23 9.66 -3.20
C LYS A 31 -8.61 9.10 -1.83
N LEU A 32 -8.04 7.94 -1.49
CA LEU A 32 -8.28 7.31 -0.20
C LEU A 32 -7.75 8.18 0.94
N SER A 33 -6.54 8.72 0.79
CA SER A 33 -5.94 9.61 1.77
C SER A 33 -6.79 10.86 1.99
N ALA A 34 -7.30 11.47 0.92
CA ALA A 34 -8.14 12.65 1.00
C ALA A 34 -9.46 12.34 1.72
N ALA A 35 -10.07 11.20 1.41
CA ALA A 35 -11.33 10.79 2.04
C ALA A 35 -11.16 10.56 3.55
N PHE A 36 -10.10 9.87 3.95
CA PHE A 36 -9.85 9.60 5.36
C PHE A 36 -9.40 10.84 6.14
N ALA A 37 -8.75 11.79 5.47
CA ALA A 37 -8.32 13.03 6.11
C ALA A 37 -9.51 13.84 6.66
N VAL A 38 -10.66 13.75 6.00
CA VAL A 38 -11.90 14.41 6.46
C VAL A 38 -12.29 13.94 7.87
N TYR A 39 -11.98 12.69 8.19
CA TYR A 39 -12.31 12.08 9.49
C TYR A 39 -11.14 12.11 10.48
N GLY A 40 -10.07 12.83 10.16
CA GLY A 40 -8.91 12.96 11.04
C GLY A 40 -7.93 11.80 10.98
N TYR A 41 -7.99 10.98 9.94
CA TYR A 41 -7.06 9.87 9.74
C TYR A 41 -5.96 10.24 8.75
N THR A 42 -4.75 9.77 9.04
CA THR A 42 -3.60 9.88 8.13
C THR A 42 -3.27 8.48 7.62
N ILE A 43 -3.15 8.32 6.31
CA ILE A 43 -2.76 7.05 5.71
C ILE A 43 -1.26 7.04 5.47
N LYS A 44 -0.61 6.01 5.99
CA LYS A 44 0.83 5.81 5.82
C LYS A 44 1.07 4.46 5.15
N ARG A 45 1.86 4.46 4.08
CA ARG A 45 2.22 3.20 3.41
C ARG A 45 3.14 2.38 4.30
N ALA A 46 2.89 1.07 4.34
CA ALA A 46 3.71 0.12 5.08
C ALA A 46 5.08 -0.10 4.42
N HIS A 47 5.16 0.16 3.12
CA HIS A 47 6.38 -0.05 2.35
C HIS A 47 6.50 0.99 1.25
N ALA A 48 7.74 1.34 0.91
CA ALA A 48 8.02 2.41 -0.02
C ALA A 48 7.92 1.97 -1.48
N TYR A 49 7.86 2.96 -2.38
CA TYR A 49 8.01 2.74 -3.80
C TYR A 49 9.41 2.20 -4.11
N ASP A 50 9.48 1.19 -4.96
CA ASP A 50 10.75 0.60 -5.39
C ASP A 50 11.13 1.20 -6.76
N PRO A 51 12.18 2.03 -6.83
CA PRO A 51 12.56 2.68 -8.09
C PRO A 51 13.13 1.73 -9.12
N VAL A 52 13.60 0.55 -8.70
CA VAL A 52 14.11 -0.47 -9.62
C VAL A 52 12.95 -1.20 -10.29
N LYS A 53 11.96 -1.60 -9.50
CA LYS A 53 10.77 -2.30 -9.99
C LYS A 53 9.73 -1.35 -10.59
N LYS A 54 9.83 -0.05 -10.27
CA LYS A 54 8.91 1.00 -10.72
C LYS A 54 7.47 0.78 -10.27
N HIS A 55 7.30 0.27 -9.06
CA HIS A 55 6.01 0.18 -8.37
C HIS A 55 6.24 0.08 -6.87
N GLY A 56 5.19 0.30 -6.10
CA GLY A 56 5.22 0.18 -4.64
C GLY A 56 4.28 -0.90 -4.13
N LEU A 57 4.16 -2.01 -4.85
CA LEU A 57 3.27 -3.12 -4.52
C LEU A 57 4.05 -4.30 -3.96
N ILE A 58 3.39 -5.08 -3.09
CA ILE A 58 3.95 -6.35 -2.63
C ILE A 58 3.85 -7.35 -3.79
N ASP A 59 4.98 -7.89 -4.20
CA ASP A 59 5.04 -8.77 -5.36
C ASP A 59 5.50 -10.21 -5.03
N SER A 60 5.67 -10.51 -3.76
CA SER A 60 6.04 -11.86 -3.33
C SER A 60 5.50 -12.15 -1.94
N GLN A 61 5.31 -13.44 -1.65
CA GLN A 61 4.86 -13.88 -0.34
C GLN A 61 5.88 -13.53 0.75
N LYS A 62 7.17 -13.70 0.44
CA LYS A 62 8.25 -13.38 1.38
C LYS A 62 8.23 -11.90 1.77
N MET A 63 8.10 -11.03 0.80
CA MET A 63 8.02 -9.58 1.02
C MET A 63 6.82 -9.24 1.88
N GLY A 64 5.66 -9.82 1.56
CA GLY A 64 4.44 -9.61 2.33
C GLY A 64 4.60 -10.01 3.79
N MET A 65 5.19 -11.17 4.04
CA MET A 65 5.42 -11.65 5.41
C MET A 65 6.35 -10.74 6.18
N GLU A 66 7.42 -10.25 5.56
CA GLU A 66 8.36 -9.33 6.20
C GLU A 66 7.68 -8.00 6.55
N ILE A 67 6.86 -7.48 5.65
CA ILE A 67 6.13 -6.23 5.88
C ILE A 67 5.18 -6.36 7.05
N PHE A 68 4.36 -7.43 7.07
CA PHE A 68 3.41 -7.65 8.16
C PHE A 68 4.10 -7.89 9.50
N ARG A 69 5.27 -8.53 9.48
CA ARG A 69 6.04 -8.74 10.71
C ARG A 69 6.50 -7.44 11.34
N ASN A 70 6.74 -6.41 10.54
CA ASN A 70 7.25 -5.12 10.99
C ASN A 70 6.13 -4.10 11.30
N ILE A 71 4.87 -4.46 11.07
CA ILE A 71 3.75 -3.59 11.41
C ILE A 71 3.39 -3.80 12.89
N ASP A 72 3.14 -2.69 13.60
CA ASP A 72 2.67 -2.72 14.98
C ASP A 72 1.40 -3.59 15.05
N PRO A 73 1.34 -4.60 15.95
CA PRO A 73 0.17 -5.47 16.08
C PRO A 73 -1.11 -4.72 16.48
N HIS A 74 -1.00 -3.51 17.00
CA HIS A 74 -2.16 -2.69 17.36
C HIS A 74 -2.53 -1.68 16.26
N ALA A 75 -1.82 -1.66 15.14
CA ALA A 75 -2.08 -0.72 14.06
C ALA A 75 -3.39 -1.03 13.34
N LYS A 76 -4.07 0.02 12.90
CA LYS A 76 -5.19 -0.13 11.97
C LYS A 76 -4.62 -0.31 10.58
N ILE A 77 -5.07 -1.33 9.87
CA ILE A 77 -4.52 -1.70 8.56
C ILE A 77 -5.60 -1.70 7.50
N ILE A 78 -5.29 -1.11 6.35
CA ILE A 78 -6.09 -1.24 5.13
C ILE A 78 -5.23 -2.03 4.13
N VAL A 79 -5.80 -3.08 3.55
CA VAL A 79 -5.14 -3.83 2.49
C VAL A 79 -5.79 -3.47 1.16
N ALA A 80 -4.98 -2.92 0.26
CA ALA A 80 -5.41 -2.61 -1.09
C ALA A 80 -4.83 -3.67 -2.04
N GLU A 81 -5.68 -4.32 -2.80
CA GLU A 81 -5.25 -5.32 -3.77
C GLU A 81 -5.34 -4.76 -5.17
N SER A 82 -4.28 -4.98 -5.94
CA SER A 82 -4.27 -4.64 -7.35
C SER A 82 -4.95 -5.76 -8.12
N LEU A 83 -6.09 -5.44 -8.73
CA LEU A 83 -6.84 -6.39 -9.56
C LEU A 83 -6.63 -6.02 -11.03
N ASP A 84 -6.19 -7.00 -11.80
CA ASP A 84 -6.03 -6.84 -13.24
C ASP A 84 -7.38 -6.94 -13.96
#